data_1f73417bba2aff58f37b11b6a6e783e5
#
_entry.id   1f73417bba2aff58f37b11b6a6e783e5
#
_cell.length_a   1.000
_cell.length_b   1.000
_cell.length_c   1.000
_cell.angle_alpha   90.00
_cell.angle_beta   90.00
_cell.angle_gamma   90.00
#
_symmetry.space_group_name_H-M   'P 1'
#
loop_
_entity.id
_entity.type
_entity.pdbx_description
1 polymer ?
#
loop_
_entity_poly.entity_id
_entity_poly.type
_entity_poly.pdbx_seq_one_letter_code
_entity_poly.pdbx_strand_id
1 'polypeptide(L)'
;MKHFFQLGGIILSLTLFTITDVEAQCYQGEDGKYYNLDGTPCTNTVVSAVPFLRIISDARSGAMGDAGIAVSADPNAMHFNASKLVFSEQSLGLAATYTPWLRSIGLNDVYLAYLTGFKKIGDLQTVGFGLRYFSLGSIQFTDPNGTPLNTGRPNEFELSGAYARKLSEKLSAAVTGKFIYSNLAAGNIVNGEVIEPGIAGAADFSLTYKTPVKVSKGESDLTIGLAITNIGSKITYTNSLYRDFLPANFGVGGAWTFNFDTHNTLTFTTDINKMLVPSPCQGLDCDQDKDGRADYKDISPVGAIFSSWGDAPEGLSEEIKELTYSFGTEYWYDKQFAVRAGYFSEHRQKGNRKFFTVGLGLKYNLFGLNFSYLVPTTSRRNPLDNTLRFSMLFNFGGATDPQ
;
A
#
# COMPACT_ATOMS: atom_id res chain seq x y z
N MET A 1 4.74 28.09 -63.52
CA MET A 1 5.67 28.79 -62.62
C MET A 1 5.69 28.04 -61.33
N LYS A 2 6.81 27.43 -61.02
CA LYS A 2 7.05 26.55 -59.88
C LYS A 2 7.43 27.41 -58.69
N HIS A 3 6.77 27.21 -57.53
CA HIS A 3 7.29 27.64 -56.24
C HIS A 3 7.48 26.42 -55.35
N PHE A 4 8.75 26.09 -55.13
CA PHE A 4 9.25 25.16 -54.14
C PHE A 4 9.09 25.77 -52.75
N PHE A 5 8.40 25.09 -51.85
CA PHE A 5 8.47 25.35 -50.42
C PHE A 5 9.53 24.42 -49.81
N GLN A 6 10.65 24.99 -49.39
CA GLN A 6 11.62 24.32 -48.52
C GLN A 6 11.12 24.43 -47.08
N LEU A 7 10.74 23.30 -46.49
CA LEU A 7 10.60 23.16 -45.04
C LEU A 7 11.99 22.83 -44.45
N GLY A 8 12.60 23.83 -43.80
CA GLY A 8 13.76 23.63 -42.96
C GLY A 8 13.37 22.95 -41.64
N GLY A 9 13.75 21.68 -41.49
CA GLY A 9 13.58 20.94 -40.24
C GLY A 9 14.61 21.42 -39.23
N ILE A 10 14.14 22.07 -38.16
CA ILE A 10 14.94 22.31 -36.96
C ILE A 10 14.94 21.02 -36.14
N ILE A 11 16.02 20.26 -36.24
CA ILE A 11 16.29 19.15 -35.34
C ILE A 11 16.79 19.75 -34.02
N LEU A 12 15.89 19.86 -33.04
CA LEU A 12 16.22 20.18 -31.67
C LEU A 12 16.83 18.93 -31.03
N SER A 13 18.15 18.83 -31.02
CA SER A 13 18.87 17.78 -30.28
C SER A 13 18.72 18.02 -28.79
N LEU A 14 17.76 17.34 -28.14
CA LEU A 14 17.70 17.19 -26.69
C LEU A 14 18.87 16.28 -26.27
N THR A 15 19.99 16.87 -25.87
CA THR A 15 21.02 16.17 -25.09
C THR A 15 20.43 15.87 -23.73
N LEU A 16 19.91 14.65 -23.55
CA LEU A 16 19.65 14.11 -22.22
C LEU A 16 21.00 13.97 -21.50
N PHE A 17 21.27 14.89 -20.59
CA PHE A 17 22.25 14.66 -19.55
C PHE A 17 21.71 13.53 -18.65
N THR A 18 22.15 12.30 -18.88
CA THR A 18 22.03 11.23 -17.91
C THR A 18 22.98 11.56 -16.77
N ILE A 19 22.46 12.22 -15.74
CA ILE A 19 23.14 12.28 -14.44
C ILE A 19 23.07 10.83 -13.92
N THR A 20 24.15 10.09 -14.08
CA THR A 20 24.34 8.85 -13.36
C THR A 20 24.49 9.23 -11.89
N ASP A 21 23.43 9.11 -11.11
CA ASP A 21 23.52 9.15 -9.65
C ASP A 21 24.44 8.00 -9.24
N VAL A 22 25.68 8.34 -8.92
CA VAL A 22 26.60 7.43 -8.24
C VAL A 22 25.92 7.09 -6.90
N GLU A 23 25.68 5.81 -6.63
CA GLU A 23 25.22 5.39 -5.30
C GLU A 23 26.32 5.74 -4.31
N ALA A 24 26.11 6.85 -3.61
CA ALA A 24 27.00 7.27 -2.56
C ALA A 24 26.85 6.27 -1.40
N GLN A 25 27.94 5.62 -1.05
CA GLN A 25 28.02 4.87 0.19
C GLN A 25 27.82 5.85 1.34
N CYS A 26 26.90 5.52 2.25
CA CYS A 26 26.71 6.32 3.45
C CYS A 26 27.93 6.16 4.35
N TYR A 27 28.48 7.26 4.84
CA TYR A 27 29.49 7.26 5.89
C TYR A 27 28.90 7.86 7.17
N GLN A 28 29.37 7.43 8.31
CA GLN A 28 28.96 7.97 9.59
C GLN A 28 29.82 9.21 9.91
N GLY A 29 29.17 10.34 10.13
CA GLY A 29 29.79 11.57 10.58
C GLY A 29 30.21 11.53 12.06
N GLU A 30 30.93 12.54 12.52
CA GLU A 30 31.33 12.68 13.93
C GLU A 30 30.15 12.83 14.88
N ASP A 31 29.00 13.30 14.37
CA ASP A 31 27.73 13.41 15.09
C ASP A 31 26.96 12.09 15.15
N GLY A 32 27.50 10.99 14.62
CA GLY A 32 26.88 9.67 14.56
C GLY A 32 25.82 9.51 13.48
N LYS A 33 25.50 10.57 12.72
CA LYS A 33 24.53 10.51 11.61
C LYS A 33 25.18 10.00 10.34
N TYR A 34 24.35 9.49 9.43
CA TYR A 34 24.80 8.95 8.15
C TYR A 34 24.61 9.96 7.02
N TYR A 35 25.69 10.22 6.27
CA TYR A 35 25.74 11.15 5.16
C TYR A 35 26.21 10.48 3.87
N ASN A 36 25.69 10.96 2.74
CA ASN A 36 26.22 10.67 1.42
C ASN A 36 27.58 11.37 1.23
N LEU A 37 28.37 10.97 0.24
CA LEU A 37 29.66 11.60 -0.07
C LEU A 37 29.56 13.09 -0.44
N ASP A 38 28.39 13.56 -0.85
CA ASP A 38 28.10 14.97 -1.13
C ASP A 38 27.68 15.77 0.13
N GLY A 39 27.72 15.15 1.30
CA GLY A 39 27.34 15.76 2.58
C GLY A 39 25.82 15.83 2.83
N THR A 40 25.00 15.32 1.92
CA THR A 40 23.55 15.25 2.16
C THR A 40 23.20 14.08 3.08
N PRO A 41 22.15 14.20 3.93
CA PRO A 41 21.72 13.07 4.78
C PRO A 41 21.36 11.83 3.96
N CYS A 42 21.78 10.68 4.45
CA CYS A 42 21.39 9.39 3.88
C CYS A 42 19.92 9.07 4.09
N THR A 43 19.44 8.05 3.39
CA THR A 43 18.09 7.55 3.52
C THR A 43 17.83 7.06 4.95
N ASN A 44 16.81 7.63 5.61
CA ASN A 44 16.31 7.23 6.92
C ASN A 44 14.89 6.69 6.78
N THR A 45 14.76 5.47 6.30
CA THR A 45 13.45 4.84 6.05
C THR A 45 12.90 4.24 7.32
N VAL A 46 11.63 4.52 7.62
CA VAL A 46 10.90 3.85 8.70
C VAL A 46 10.74 2.37 8.35
N VAL A 47 11.23 1.49 9.22
CA VAL A 47 11.27 0.04 9.02
C VAL A 47 10.29 -0.64 9.95
N SER A 48 9.57 -1.64 9.43
CA SER A 48 8.68 -2.50 10.20
C SER A 48 8.84 -3.96 9.81
N ALA A 49 8.45 -4.87 10.69
CA ALA A 49 8.27 -6.27 10.33
C ALA A 49 7.06 -6.44 9.40
N VAL A 50 6.92 -7.61 8.81
CA VAL A 50 5.80 -8.05 7.95
C VAL A 50 5.33 -7.00 6.93
N PRO A 51 6.24 -6.45 6.12
CA PRO A 51 5.93 -5.35 5.20
C PRO A 51 4.91 -5.74 4.12
N PHE A 52 4.63 -7.03 3.93
CA PHE A 52 3.61 -7.53 3.00
C PHE A 52 2.20 -6.98 3.31
N LEU A 53 1.93 -6.60 4.56
CA LEU A 53 0.67 -5.98 4.97
C LEU A 53 0.41 -4.63 4.27
N ARG A 54 1.45 -3.95 3.81
CA ARG A 54 1.36 -2.65 3.08
C ARG A 54 1.27 -2.81 1.57
N ILE A 55 1.49 -4.00 1.04
CA ILE A 55 1.44 -4.22 -0.41
C ILE A 55 -0.01 -4.11 -0.88
N ILE A 56 -0.28 -3.20 -1.81
CA ILE A 56 -1.59 -3.08 -2.43
C ILE A 56 -1.85 -4.31 -3.29
N SER A 57 -2.89 -5.05 -2.92
CA SER A 57 -3.16 -6.35 -3.53
C SER A 57 -4.03 -6.22 -4.77
N ASP A 58 -5.03 -5.32 -4.76
CA ASP A 58 -6.03 -5.27 -5.81
C ASP A 58 -5.61 -4.44 -7.03
N ALA A 59 -6.08 -4.85 -8.20
CA ALA A 59 -5.75 -4.19 -9.45
C ALA A 59 -6.45 -2.83 -9.63
N ARG A 60 -7.62 -2.60 -9.01
CA ARG A 60 -8.34 -1.34 -9.14
C ARG A 60 -7.58 -0.20 -8.47
N SER A 61 -7.28 -0.32 -7.17
CA SER A 61 -6.53 0.69 -6.43
C SER A 61 -5.09 0.78 -6.93
N GLY A 62 -4.49 -0.38 -7.26
CA GLY A 62 -3.17 -0.42 -7.88
C GLY A 62 -3.06 0.30 -9.21
N ALA A 63 -4.16 0.49 -9.95
CA ALA A 63 -4.21 1.29 -11.18
C ALA A 63 -4.38 2.80 -10.91
N MET A 64 -4.71 3.18 -9.68
CA MET A 64 -4.97 4.56 -9.26
C MET A 64 -3.86 5.10 -8.34
N GLY A 65 -2.61 4.71 -8.55
CA GLY A 65 -1.49 5.15 -7.72
C GLY A 65 -1.56 4.64 -6.29
N ASP A 66 -2.13 3.45 -6.10
CA ASP A 66 -2.36 2.83 -4.80
C ASP A 66 -3.39 3.58 -3.91
N ALA A 67 -4.23 4.47 -4.48
CA ALA A 67 -5.32 5.14 -3.76
C ALA A 67 -6.53 4.21 -3.61
N GLY A 68 -7.01 4.04 -2.37
CA GLY A 68 -8.08 3.11 -2.06
C GLY A 68 -8.98 3.49 -0.89
N ILE A 69 -8.63 4.51 -0.09
CA ILE A 69 -9.30 4.82 1.18
C ILE A 69 -10.73 5.34 0.96
N ALA A 70 -10.95 6.20 -0.05
CA ALA A 70 -12.22 6.88 -0.27
C ALA A 70 -12.95 6.49 -1.56
N VAL A 71 -12.35 5.71 -2.46
CA VAL A 71 -13.03 5.24 -3.68
C VAL A 71 -14.25 4.38 -3.36
N SER A 72 -15.19 4.28 -4.29
CA SER A 72 -16.43 3.51 -4.12
C SER A 72 -16.16 2.06 -3.64
N ALA A 73 -17.07 1.55 -2.81
CA ALA A 73 -16.89 0.27 -2.15
C ALA A 73 -16.90 -0.91 -3.13
N ASP A 74 -15.93 -1.79 -2.96
CA ASP A 74 -15.88 -3.13 -3.51
C ASP A 74 -15.29 -4.09 -2.45
N PRO A 75 -15.19 -5.41 -2.67
CA PRO A 75 -14.68 -6.34 -1.65
C PRO A 75 -13.25 -6.00 -1.16
N ASN A 76 -12.40 -5.37 -2.01
CA ASN A 76 -11.03 -5.01 -1.66
C ASN A 76 -10.95 -3.84 -0.66
N ALA A 77 -12.08 -3.20 -0.34
CA ALA A 77 -12.18 -2.21 0.74
C ALA A 77 -11.67 -2.75 2.08
N MET A 78 -11.67 -4.07 2.27
CA MET A 78 -11.10 -4.75 3.44
C MET A 78 -9.64 -4.38 3.70
N HIS A 79 -8.87 -4.07 2.67
CA HIS A 79 -7.48 -3.66 2.81
C HIS A 79 -7.31 -2.21 3.25
N PHE A 80 -8.17 -1.30 2.78
CA PHE A 80 -7.99 0.14 2.92
C PHE A 80 -8.87 0.75 4.02
N ASN A 81 -10.17 0.49 3.90
CA ASN A 81 -11.19 1.13 4.71
C ASN A 81 -12.49 0.31 4.65
N ALA A 82 -12.68 -0.57 5.60
CA ALA A 82 -13.85 -1.46 5.63
C ALA A 82 -15.15 -0.70 5.89
N SER A 83 -15.12 0.52 6.47
CA SER A 83 -16.33 1.28 6.78
C SER A 83 -17.14 1.67 5.54
N LYS A 84 -16.49 1.80 4.37
CA LYS A 84 -17.21 2.11 3.11
C LYS A 84 -18.06 0.96 2.58
N LEU A 85 -17.86 -0.29 3.06
CA LEU A 85 -18.62 -1.45 2.62
C LEU A 85 -20.14 -1.34 2.84
N VAL A 86 -20.58 -0.58 3.85
CA VAL A 86 -22.02 -0.34 4.09
C VAL A 86 -22.67 0.51 3.00
N PHE A 87 -21.87 1.28 2.24
CA PHE A 87 -22.34 2.07 1.10
C PHE A 87 -22.28 1.32 -0.22
N SER A 88 -21.90 0.03 -0.21
CA SER A 88 -21.93 -0.80 -1.42
C SER A 88 -23.36 -0.94 -1.96
N GLU A 89 -23.50 -0.89 -3.28
CA GLU A 89 -24.77 -1.18 -3.98
C GLU A 89 -25.12 -2.66 -3.95
N GLN A 90 -24.12 -3.54 -3.80
CA GLN A 90 -24.29 -4.99 -3.75
C GLN A 90 -24.54 -5.48 -2.32
N SER A 91 -25.34 -6.53 -2.18
CA SER A 91 -25.60 -7.18 -0.89
C SER A 91 -24.49 -8.16 -0.49
N LEU A 92 -23.82 -8.75 -1.47
CA LEU A 92 -22.70 -9.69 -1.32
C LEU A 92 -21.67 -9.42 -2.42
N GLY A 93 -20.42 -9.35 -2.05
CA GLY A 93 -19.30 -9.23 -2.99
C GLY A 93 -18.14 -10.13 -2.59
N LEU A 94 -17.50 -10.74 -3.57
CA LEU A 94 -16.27 -11.51 -3.42
C LEU A 94 -15.23 -10.98 -4.41
N ALA A 95 -13.96 -11.02 -4.05
CA ALA A 95 -12.86 -10.72 -4.96
C ALA A 95 -11.68 -11.65 -4.71
N ALA A 96 -11.04 -12.06 -5.80
CA ALA A 96 -9.79 -12.79 -5.78
C ALA A 96 -8.76 -12.01 -6.62
N THR A 97 -7.60 -11.76 -6.06
CA THR A 97 -6.50 -11.07 -6.73
C THR A 97 -5.25 -11.91 -6.71
N TYR A 98 -4.53 -11.87 -7.82
CA TYR A 98 -3.22 -12.48 -7.98
C TYR A 98 -2.24 -11.44 -8.52
N THR A 99 -1.13 -11.26 -7.79
CA THR A 99 -0.07 -10.32 -8.13
C THR A 99 1.26 -11.08 -8.17
N PRO A 100 1.76 -11.44 -9.36
CA PRO A 100 3.12 -11.95 -9.49
C PRO A 100 4.10 -10.84 -9.11
N TRP A 101 5.06 -11.19 -8.24
CA TRP A 101 5.99 -10.24 -7.66
C TRP A 101 7.40 -10.50 -8.15
N LEU A 102 8.25 -9.49 -8.27
CA LEU A 102 9.68 -9.60 -8.60
C LEU A 102 10.02 -10.35 -9.91
N ARG A 103 9.07 -10.51 -10.84
CA ARG A 103 9.31 -11.15 -12.14
C ARG A 103 10.36 -10.43 -12.97
N SER A 104 10.45 -9.12 -12.84
CA SER A 104 11.43 -8.28 -13.55
C SER A 104 12.89 -8.64 -13.23
N ILE A 105 13.13 -9.28 -12.08
CA ILE A 105 14.46 -9.76 -11.65
C ILE A 105 14.60 -11.28 -11.74
N GLY A 106 13.66 -11.97 -12.40
CA GLY A 106 13.74 -13.40 -12.70
C GLY A 106 13.13 -14.34 -11.67
N LEU A 107 12.50 -13.82 -10.60
CA LEU A 107 11.82 -14.65 -9.60
C LEU A 107 10.40 -14.96 -10.07
N ASN A 108 10.10 -16.23 -10.32
CA ASN A 108 8.81 -16.66 -10.89
C ASN A 108 7.86 -17.28 -9.86
N ASP A 109 8.34 -17.58 -8.67
CA ASP A 109 7.62 -18.24 -7.58
C ASP A 109 7.28 -17.30 -6.41
N VAL A 110 7.58 -15.99 -6.55
CA VAL A 110 7.19 -14.94 -5.61
C VAL A 110 5.86 -14.33 -6.08
N TYR A 111 4.85 -14.35 -5.23
CA TYR A 111 3.53 -13.79 -5.54
C TYR A 111 2.73 -13.43 -4.30
N LEU A 112 1.80 -12.50 -4.47
CA LEU A 112 0.77 -12.15 -3.51
C LEU A 112 -0.59 -12.62 -4.04
N ALA A 113 -1.32 -13.37 -3.23
CA ALA A 113 -2.72 -13.72 -3.47
C ALA A 113 -3.59 -13.07 -2.40
N TYR A 114 -4.76 -12.55 -2.78
CA TYR A 114 -5.69 -11.91 -1.86
C TYR A 114 -7.12 -12.32 -2.19
N LEU A 115 -7.79 -12.95 -1.24
CA LEU A 115 -9.20 -13.29 -1.31
C LEU A 115 -9.95 -12.43 -0.31
N THR A 116 -11.00 -11.74 -0.76
CA THR A 116 -11.82 -10.89 0.10
C THR A 116 -13.29 -11.06 -0.20
N GLY A 117 -14.10 -10.70 0.77
CA GLY A 117 -15.54 -10.66 0.56
C GLY A 117 -16.26 -9.87 1.64
N PHE A 118 -17.47 -9.49 1.34
CA PHE A 118 -18.38 -8.88 2.31
C PHE A 118 -19.81 -9.33 2.08
N LYS A 119 -20.60 -9.24 3.14
CA LYS A 119 -22.05 -9.45 3.11
C LYS A 119 -22.74 -8.38 3.94
N LYS A 120 -23.72 -7.70 3.34
CA LYS A 120 -24.60 -6.77 4.08
C LYS A 120 -25.58 -7.57 4.96
N ILE A 121 -25.77 -7.06 6.17
CA ILE A 121 -26.76 -7.57 7.14
C ILE A 121 -27.77 -6.45 7.33
N GLY A 122 -28.83 -6.47 6.51
CA GLY A 122 -29.76 -5.35 6.37
C GLY A 122 -29.10 -4.10 5.79
N ASP A 123 -29.69 -2.94 6.04
CA ASP A 123 -29.26 -1.67 5.41
C ASP A 123 -28.16 -0.93 6.18
N LEU A 124 -27.94 -1.30 7.44
CA LEU A 124 -27.07 -0.56 8.35
C LEU A 124 -25.75 -1.28 8.67
N GLN A 125 -25.63 -2.57 8.39
CA GLN A 125 -24.50 -3.37 8.84
C GLN A 125 -23.89 -4.18 7.71
N THR A 126 -22.59 -4.40 7.77
CA THR A 126 -21.86 -5.24 6.82
C THR A 126 -20.76 -5.98 7.57
N VAL A 127 -20.60 -7.25 7.28
CA VAL A 127 -19.46 -8.04 7.70
C VAL A 127 -18.57 -8.31 6.51
N GLY A 128 -17.26 -8.33 6.75
CA GLY A 128 -16.27 -8.60 5.72
C GLY A 128 -15.23 -9.59 6.19
N PHE A 129 -14.57 -10.25 5.24
CA PHE A 129 -13.42 -11.11 5.50
C PHE A 129 -12.32 -10.87 4.47
N GLY A 130 -11.09 -11.17 4.85
CA GLY A 130 -9.92 -11.15 3.96
C GLY A 130 -8.94 -12.25 4.32
N LEU A 131 -8.34 -12.85 3.30
CA LEU A 131 -7.23 -13.78 3.41
C LEU A 131 -6.16 -13.33 2.40
N ARG A 132 -5.03 -12.89 2.92
CA ARG A 132 -3.86 -12.50 2.13
C ARG A 132 -2.77 -13.54 2.35
N TYR A 133 -2.16 -13.98 1.27
CA TYR A 133 -1.05 -14.93 1.27
C TYR A 133 0.08 -14.39 0.41
N PHE A 134 1.28 -14.32 0.97
CA PHE A 134 2.49 -13.88 0.30
C PHE A 134 3.51 -15.03 0.28
N SER A 135 3.84 -15.51 -0.92
CA SER A 135 4.93 -16.45 -1.14
C SER A 135 6.20 -15.69 -1.48
N LEU A 136 7.26 -15.95 -0.74
CA LEU A 136 8.59 -15.40 -1.03
C LEU A 136 9.41 -16.32 -1.96
N GLY A 137 8.79 -17.39 -2.46
CA GLY A 137 9.44 -18.33 -3.34
C GLY A 137 10.33 -19.35 -2.62
N SER A 138 11.20 -19.99 -3.37
CA SER A 138 12.15 -20.97 -2.87
C SER A 138 13.52 -20.32 -2.64
N ILE A 139 14.01 -20.36 -1.42
CA ILE A 139 15.29 -19.74 -1.02
C ILE A 139 16.26 -20.83 -0.59
N GLN A 140 17.45 -20.85 -1.19
CA GLN A 140 18.57 -21.65 -0.73
C GLN A 140 19.28 -20.93 0.42
N PHE A 141 19.17 -21.47 1.64
CA PHE A 141 19.94 -20.95 2.77
C PHE A 141 21.41 -21.35 2.66
N THR A 142 22.29 -20.50 3.14
CA THR A 142 23.75 -20.72 3.18
C THR A 142 24.28 -20.43 4.58
N ASP A 143 25.39 -21.05 4.94
CA ASP A 143 26.15 -20.69 6.13
C ASP A 143 26.92 -19.35 5.90
N PRO A 144 27.58 -18.78 6.93
CA PRO A 144 28.39 -17.55 6.78
C PRO A 144 29.54 -17.67 5.77
N ASN A 145 29.95 -18.87 5.39
CA ASN A 145 31.00 -19.13 4.40
C ASN A 145 30.43 -19.31 2.97
N GLY A 146 29.09 -19.19 2.82
CA GLY A 146 28.41 -19.39 1.54
C GLY A 146 28.13 -20.85 1.19
N THR A 147 28.34 -21.81 2.11
CA THR A 147 28.04 -23.23 1.89
C THR A 147 26.52 -23.43 1.89
N PRO A 148 25.96 -24.09 0.85
CA PRO A 148 24.52 -24.37 0.82
C PRO A 148 24.09 -25.25 2.00
N LEU A 149 23.02 -24.81 2.70
CA LEU A 149 22.37 -25.57 3.76
C LEU A 149 21.12 -26.28 3.21
N ASN A 150 19.98 -25.89 3.69
CA ASN A 150 18.68 -26.38 3.23
C ASN A 150 17.97 -25.37 2.32
N THR A 151 16.99 -25.84 1.57
CA THR A 151 16.08 -24.98 0.80
C THR A 151 14.80 -24.79 1.59
N GLY A 152 14.42 -23.53 1.83
CA GLY A 152 13.17 -23.16 2.47
C GLY A 152 12.17 -22.52 1.50
N ARG A 153 10.92 -22.43 1.93
CA ARG A 153 9.84 -21.72 1.24
C ARG A 153 9.18 -20.74 2.18
N PRO A 154 9.81 -19.58 2.41
CA PRO A 154 9.24 -18.55 3.26
C PRO A 154 7.87 -18.12 2.76
N ASN A 155 6.97 -17.86 3.71
CA ASN A 155 5.63 -17.40 3.41
C ASN A 155 5.05 -16.59 4.56
N GLU A 156 4.15 -15.70 4.22
CA GLU A 156 3.44 -14.88 5.18
C GLU A 156 1.94 -14.88 4.84
N PHE A 157 1.07 -14.82 5.84
CA PHE A 157 -0.35 -14.64 5.59
C PHE A 157 -1.03 -13.79 6.66
N GLU A 158 -2.13 -13.16 6.26
CA GLU A 158 -3.06 -12.41 7.10
C GLU A 158 -4.46 -12.97 6.92
N LEU A 159 -5.13 -13.24 8.03
CA LEU A 159 -6.56 -13.52 8.08
C LEU A 159 -7.24 -12.34 8.78
N SER A 160 -8.24 -11.72 8.14
CA SER A 160 -8.94 -10.56 8.65
C SER A 160 -10.46 -10.73 8.66
N GLY A 161 -11.10 -10.15 9.66
CA GLY A 161 -12.55 -10.06 9.78
C GLY A 161 -12.97 -8.66 10.15
N ALA A 162 -13.96 -8.08 9.44
CA ALA A 162 -14.44 -6.72 9.66
C ALA A 162 -15.93 -6.69 10.01
N TYR A 163 -16.29 -5.72 10.84
CA TYR A 163 -17.66 -5.30 11.07
C TYR A 163 -17.77 -3.81 10.79
N ALA A 164 -18.64 -3.44 9.85
CA ALA A 164 -18.92 -2.07 9.48
C ALA A 164 -20.37 -1.70 9.79
N ARG A 165 -20.61 -0.47 10.25
CA ARG A 165 -21.95 0.03 10.57
C ARG A 165 -22.15 1.45 10.07
N LYS A 166 -23.30 1.71 9.46
CA LYS A 166 -23.79 3.03 9.13
C LYS A 166 -24.25 3.73 10.42
N LEU A 167 -23.62 4.85 10.75
CA LEU A 167 -23.94 5.66 11.94
C LEU A 167 -24.98 6.73 11.62
N SER A 168 -24.98 7.22 10.37
CA SER A 168 -26.00 8.10 9.81
C SER A 168 -26.11 7.84 8.31
N GLU A 169 -26.99 8.55 7.60
CA GLU A 169 -27.13 8.47 6.14
C GLU A 169 -25.79 8.72 5.41
N LYS A 170 -24.90 9.52 6.01
CA LYS A 170 -23.65 9.96 5.40
C LYS A 170 -22.39 9.41 6.06
N LEU A 171 -22.49 8.87 7.27
CA LEU A 171 -21.33 8.46 8.09
C LEU A 171 -21.39 6.99 8.44
N SER A 172 -20.27 6.33 8.30
CA SER A 172 -20.07 4.94 8.74
C SER A 172 -18.75 4.76 9.45
N ALA A 173 -18.68 3.70 10.27
CA ALA A 173 -17.49 3.26 10.96
C ALA A 173 -17.30 1.75 10.79
N ALA A 174 -16.05 1.29 10.88
CA ALA A 174 -15.75 -0.14 10.96
C ALA A 174 -14.56 -0.42 11.86
N VAL A 175 -14.55 -1.65 12.37
CA VAL A 175 -13.44 -2.27 13.08
C VAL A 175 -13.08 -3.56 12.36
N THR A 176 -11.78 -3.80 12.17
CA THR A 176 -11.25 -5.03 11.58
C THR A 176 -10.30 -5.70 12.57
N GLY A 177 -10.44 -6.98 12.82
CA GLY A 177 -9.47 -7.80 13.54
C GLY A 177 -8.61 -8.58 12.55
N LYS A 178 -7.31 -8.74 12.86
CA LYS A 178 -6.33 -9.41 12.02
C LYS A 178 -5.51 -10.41 12.80
N PHE A 179 -5.31 -11.57 12.22
CA PHE A 179 -4.30 -12.56 12.63
C PHE A 179 -3.21 -12.59 11.55
N ILE A 180 -1.95 -12.51 11.99
CA ILE A 180 -0.79 -12.38 11.11
C ILE A 180 0.18 -13.50 11.46
N TYR A 181 0.63 -14.20 10.44
CA TYR A 181 1.63 -15.26 10.52
C TYR A 181 2.74 -14.97 9.49
N SER A 182 3.98 -15.07 9.94
CA SER A 182 5.15 -14.85 9.09
C SER A 182 6.19 -15.93 9.37
N ASN A 183 6.50 -16.71 8.35
CA ASN A 183 7.55 -17.73 8.38
C ASN A 183 8.62 -17.38 7.35
N LEU A 184 9.70 -16.76 7.79
CA LEU A 184 10.80 -16.33 6.92
C LEU A 184 11.90 -17.38 6.80
N ALA A 185 12.23 -18.07 7.88
CA ALA A 185 13.36 -18.99 7.93
C ALA A 185 13.22 -20.06 9.02
N ALA A 186 11.98 -20.46 9.37
CA ALA A 186 11.74 -21.37 10.49
C ALA A 186 12.55 -22.66 10.41
N GLY A 187 13.16 -23.03 11.53
CA GLY A 187 14.01 -24.19 11.68
C GLY A 187 15.49 -23.97 11.32
N ASN A 188 15.85 -22.79 10.82
CA ASN A 188 17.26 -22.42 10.63
C ASN A 188 17.83 -21.81 11.92
N ILE A 189 19.13 -21.90 12.09
CA ILE A 189 19.86 -21.31 13.22
C ILE A 189 20.66 -20.12 12.71
N VAL A 190 20.43 -18.96 13.33
CA VAL A 190 21.17 -17.73 13.04
C VAL A 190 21.77 -17.22 14.34
N ASN A 191 23.08 -17.01 14.40
CA ASN A 191 23.82 -16.58 15.60
C ASN A 191 23.55 -17.45 16.83
N GLY A 192 23.31 -18.75 16.66
CA GLY A 192 23.05 -19.70 17.75
C GLY A 192 21.58 -19.73 18.22
N GLU A 193 20.68 -18.91 17.68
CA GLU A 193 19.25 -18.94 17.95
C GLU A 193 18.46 -19.62 16.83
N VAL A 194 17.46 -20.42 17.20
CA VAL A 194 16.53 -21.04 16.25
C VAL A 194 15.52 -20.00 15.80
N ILE A 195 15.35 -19.86 14.50
CA ILE A 195 14.31 -18.99 13.91
C ILE A 195 12.96 -19.72 13.97
N GLU A 196 11.98 -19.09 14.58
CA GLU A 196 10.59 -19.57 14.67
C GLU A 196 9.66 -18.70 13.84
N PRO A 197 8.48 -19.20 13.45
CA PRO A 197 7.47 -18.35 12.82
C PRO A 197 6.99 -17.25 13.75
N GLY A 198 6.96 -16.03 13.25
CA GLY A 198 6.38 -14.89 13.97
C GLY A 198 4.85 -14.91 13.89
N ILE A 199 4.20 -14.61 15.01
CA ILE A 199 2.73 -14.49 15.12
C ILE A 199 2.39 -13.15 15.76
N ALA A 200 1.41 -12.46 15.20
CA ALA A 200 0.91 -11.20 15.75
C ALA A 200 -0.60 -11.06 15.54
N GLY A 201 -1.23 -10.27 16.42
CA GLY A 201 -2.58 -9.79 16.28
C GLY A 201 -2.59 -8.29 16.01
N ALA A 202 -3.51 -7.83 15.18
CA ALA A 202 -3.70 -6.42 14.90
C ALA A 202 -5.17 -6.05 14.73
N ALA A 203 -5.47 -4.76 14.81
CA ALA A 203 -6.79 -4.21 14.55
C ALA A 203 -6.68 -2.98 13.64
N ASP A 204 -7.74 -2.75 12.86
CA ASP A 204 -7.92 -1.50 12.13
C ASP A 204 -9.19 -0.81 12.62
N PHE A 205 -9.17 0.52 12.55
CA PHE A 205 -10.33 1.38 12.71
C PHE A 205 -10.48 2.27 11.49
N SER A 206 -11.71 2.40 10.98
CA SER A 206 -11.95 3.24 9.82
C SER A 206 -13.28 3.97 9.85
N LEU A 207 -13.33 5.13 9.20
CA LEU A 207 -14.49 5.99 9.05
C LEU A 207 -14.67 6.37 7.58
N THR A 208 -15.92 6.51 7.15
CA THR A 208 -16.27 7.04 5.83
C THR A 208 -17.42 8.04 5.97
N TYR A 209 -17.20 9.22 5.40
CA TYR A 209 -18.23 10.23 5.21
C TYR A 209 -18.50 10.39 3.72
N LYS A 210 -19.76 10.18 3.30
CA LYS A 210 -20.19 10.31 1.91
C LYS A 210 -21.35 11.30 1.83
N THR A 211 -21.26 12.26 0.90
CA THR A 211 -22.30 13.29 0.72
C THR A 211 -22.44 13.69 -0.75
N PRO A 212 -23.66 13.85 -1.26
CA PRO A 212 -23.87 14.43 -2.57
C PRO A 212 -23.43 15.91 -2.57
N VAL A 213 -22.82 16.33 -3.68
CA VAL A 213 -22.39 17.72 -3.92
C VAL A 213 -23.09 18.24 -5.16
N LYS A 214 -23.71 19.42 -5.06
CA LYS A 214 -24.39 20.04 -6.19
C LYS A 214 -23.37 20.54 -7.21
N VAL A 215 -23.55 20.16 -8.45
CA VAL A 215 -22.78 20.62 -9.60
C VAL A 215 -23.72 21.22 -10.65
N SER A 216 -23.18 22.00 -11.59
CA SER A 216 -23.98 22.68 -12.62
C SER A 216 -24.68 21.72 -13.58
N LYS A 217 -24.08 20.54 -13.82
CA LYS A 217 -24.62 19.49 -14.68
C LYS A 217 -24.31 18.12 -14.09
N GLY A 218 -25.31 17.22 -14.12
CA GLY A 218 -25.18 15.89 -13.57
C GLY A 218 -25.27 15.84 -12.04
N GLU A 219 -24.81 14.76 -11.49
CA GLU A 219 -24.75 14.49 -10.05
C GLU A 219 -23.30 14.27 -9.63
N SER A 220 -22.97 14.62 -8.41
CA SER A 220 -21.65 14.29 -7.87
C SER A 220 -21.70 13.88 -6.41
N ASP A 221 -20.79 12.99 -6.04
CA ASP A 221 -20.59 12.53 -4.67
C ASP A 221 -19.17 12.82 -4.22
N LEU A 222 -19.06 13.43 -3.03
CA LEU A 222 -17.79 13.54 -2.30
C LEU A 222 -17.74 12.47 -1.21
N THR A 223 -16.68 11.69 -1.21
CA THR A 223 -16.38 10.71 -0.16
C THR A 223 -15.08 11.07 0.51
N ILE A 224 -15.06 11.09 1.83
CA ILE A 224 -13.87 11.26 2.65
C ILE A 224 -13.74 10.02 3.53
N GLY A 225 -12.56 9.43 3.55
CA GLY A 225 -12.23 8.26 4.35
C GLY A 225 -11.08 8.55 5.31
N LEU A 226 -11.13 7.93 6.48
CA LEU A 226 -10.03 7.87 7.44
C LEU A 226 -9.83 6.42 7.82
N ALA A 227 -8.58 5.98 7.90
CA ALA A 227 -8.24 4.63 8.35
C ALA A 227 -6.97 4.66 9.21
N ILE A 228 -7.01 3.94 10.31
CA ILE A 228 -5.82 3.59 11.10
C ILE A 228 -5.74 2.08 11.05
N THR A 229 -4.67 1.56 10.45
CA THR A 229 -4.56 0.13 10.14
C THR A 229 -3.35 -0.50 10.83
N ASN A 230 -3.42 -1.81 11.06
CA ASN A 230 -2.35 -2.63 11.61
C ASN A 230 -1.87 -2.20 13.01
N ILE A 231 -2.75 -1.64 13.84
CA ILE A 231 -2.45 -1.39 15.26
C ILE A 231 -2.40 -2.75 15.96
N GLY A 232 -1.23 -3.19 16.39
CA GLY A 232 -1.11 -4.54 16.96
C GLY A 232 0.13 -4.78 17.79
N SER A 233 0.30 -6.02 18.23
CA SER A 233 1.47 -6.44 18.98
C SER A 233 2.73 -6.37 18.13
N LYS A 234 3.88 -6.13 18.75
CA LYS A 234 5.16 -6.38 18.07
C LYS A 234 5.32 -7.87 17.79
N ILE A 235 6.07 -8.19 16.73
CA ILE A 235 6.36 -9.56 16.30
C ILE A 235 7.83 -9.90 16.54
N THR A 236 8.13 -11.15 16.83
CA THR A 236 9.50 -11.69 16.93
C THR A 236 9.59 -13.01 16.21
N TYR A 237 10.80 -13.35 15.75
CA TYR A 237 11.14 -14.60 15.05
C TYR A 237 12.13 -15.46 15.84
N THR A 238 12.51 -15.03 17.03
CA THR A 238 13.44 -15.73 17.93
C THR A 238 12.89 -15.74 19.35
N ASN A 239 13.50 -16.52 20.23
CA ASN A 239 13.22 -16.48 21.67
C ASN A 239 13.81 -15.24 22.36
N SER A 240 14.47 -14.36 21.61
CA SER A 240 15.02 -13.11 22.13
C SER A 240 13.92 -12.14 22.56
N LEU A 241 14.28 -11.20 23.42
CA LEU A 241 13.41 -10.09 23.82
C LEU A 241 13.17 -9.08 22.66
N TYR A 242 13.89 -9.24 21.55
CA TYR A 242 13.82 -8.33 20.41
C TYR A 242 12.54 -8.55 19.61
N ARG A 243 11.74 -7.50 19.52
CA ARG A 243 10.45 -7.49 18.83
C ARG A 243 10.37 -6.26 17.93
N ASP A 244 9.89 -6.43 16.71
CA ASP A 244 9.74 -5.35 15.74
C ASP A 244 8.27 -4.94 15.60
N PHE A 245 8.05 -3.66 15.27
CA PHE A 245 6.71 -3.11 15.06
C PHE A 245 6.04 -3.70 13.82
N LEU A 246 4.73 -3.90 13.88
CA LEU A 246 3.89 -4.05 12.70
C LEU A 246 3.82 -2.71 11.94
N PRO A 247 3.53 -2.71 10.63
CA PRO A 247 3.42 -1.49 9.83
C PRO A 247 2.10 -0.76 10.10
N ALA A 248 1.92 -0.28 11.32
CA ALA A 248 0.78 0.56 11.66
C ALA A 248 0.78 1.80 10.78
N ASN A 249 -0.39 2.19 10.26
CA ASN A 249 -0.51 3.28 9.29
C ASN A 249 -1.75 4.13 9.57
N PHE A 250 -1.58 5.44 9.48
CA PHE A 250 -2.66 6.41 9.41
C PHE A 250 -2.86 6.84 7.96
N GLY A 251 -4.10 6.82 7.49
CA GLY A 251 -4.43 7.24 6.15
C GLY A 251 -5.69 8.10 6.10
N VAL A 252 -5.65 9.15 5.29
CA VAL A 252 -6.80 9.98 4.94
C VAL A 252 -6.94 9.98 3.43
N GLY A 253 -8.15 9.74 2.95
CA GLY A 253 -8.46 9.74 1.52
C GLY A 253 -9.65 10.60 1.18
N GLY A 254 -9.63 11.16 -0.03
CA GLY A 254 -10.75 11.86 -0.64
C GLY A 254 -11.04 11.31 -2.03
N ALA A 255 -12.32 11.16 -2.36
CA ALA A 255 -12.74 10.80 -3.72
C ALA A 255 -13.93 11.67 -4.13
N TRP A 256 -13.84 12.26 -5.31
CA TRP A 256 -14.90 13.05 -5.90
C TRP A 256 -15.37 12.41 -7.20
N THR A 257 -16.60 11.91 -7.20
CA THR A 257 -17.22 11.19 -8.32
C THR A 257 -18.25 12.08 -9.01
N PHE A 258 -18.11 12.24 -10.32
CA PHE A 258 -19.01 12.99 -11.19
C PHE A 258 -19.76 12.01 -12.10
N ASN A 259 -21.07 12.02 -12.04
CA ASN A 259 -21.97 11.33 -12.95
C ASN A 259 -22.46 12.36 -13.98
N PHE A 260 -21.82 12.44 -15.14
CA PHE A 260 -22.15 13.40 -16.19
C PHE A 260 -23.49 13.08 -16.85
N ASP A 261 -23.76 11.80 -17.02
CA ASP A 261 -24.97 11.21 -17.57
C ASP A 261 -25.11 9.75 -17.11
N THR A 262 -26.05 9.02 -17.65
CA THR A 262 -26.32 7.62 -17.31
C THR A 262 -25.19 6.66 -17.69
N HIS A 263 -24.30 7.05 -18.60
CA HIS A 263 -23.22 6.21 -19.14
C HIS A 263 -21.83 6.61 -18.66
N ASN A 264 -21.62 7.89 -18.31
CA ASN A 264 -20.31 8.48 -18.10
C ASN A 264 -20.10 8.90 -16.64
N THR A 265 -19.17 8.22 -15.96
CA THR A 265 -18.78 8.55 -14.58
C THR A 265 -17.26 8.77 -14.52
N LEU A 266 -16.83 9.84 -13.86
CA LEU A 266 -15.43 10.15 -13.62
C LEU A 266 -15.19 10.37 -12.14
N THR A 267 -14.19 9.70 -11.58
CA THR A 267 -13.76 9.84 -10.19
C THR A 267 -12.32 10.32 -10.14
N PHE A 268 -12.06 11.34 -9.33
CA PHE A 268 -10.73 11.71 -8.88
C PHE A 268 -10.57 11.28 -7.44
N THR A 269 -9.40 10.72 -7.10
CA THR A 269 -9.10 10.28 -5.73
C THR A 269 -7.68 10.66 -5.31
N THR A 270 -7.53 10.92 -4.02
CA THR A 270 -6.21 11.15 -3.41
C THR A 270 -6.19 10.54 -2.02
N ASP A 271 -5.08 9.89 -1.68
CA ASP A 271 -4.82 9.39 -0.33
C ASP A 271 -3.49 9.96 0.17
N ILE A 272 -3.45 10.27 1.46
CA ILE A 272 -2.25 10.66 2.19
C ILE A 272 -2.07 9.64 3.31
N ASN A 273 -0.89 9.03 3.39
CA ASN A 273 -0.60 8.02 4.39
C ASN A 273 0.68 8.37 5.17
N LYS A 274 0.69 8.00 6.45
CA LYS A 274 1.86 8.06 7.35
C LYS A 274 1.98 6.76 8.13
N MET A 275 3.18 6.18 8.18
CA MET A 275 3.45 5.08 9.10
C MET A 275 3.46 5.58 10.55
N LEU A 276 2.75 4.85 11.41
CA LEU A 276 2.70 5.09 12.85
C LEU A 276 3.71 4.15 13.56
N VAL A 277 4.92 4.15 13.05
CA VAL A 277 6.07 3.41 13.58
C VAL A 277 7.16 4.43 13.84
N PRO A 278 7.87 4.36 14.97
CA PRO A 278 8.88 5.33 15.29
C PRO A 278 9.97 5.44 14.22
N SER A 279 10.39 6.66 13.94
CA SER A 279 11.50 6.92 13.03
C SER A 279 12.79 6.36 13.61
N PRO A 280 13.64 5.71 12.80
CA PRO A 280 14.92 5.24 13.27
C PRO A 280 15.77 6.40 13.76
N CYS A 281 16.25 6.30 14.99
CA CYS A 281 17.17 7.26 15.56
C CYS A 281 18.47 7.28 14.77
N GLN A 282 19.05 8.46 14.60
CA GLN A 282 20.38 8.68 14.05
C GLN A 282 21.19 9.53 15.00
N GLY A 283 22.40 9.10 15.33
CA GLY A 283 23.28 9.80 16.24
C GLY A 283 23.89 8.86 17.30
N LEU A 284 24.68 9.46 18.21
CA LEU A 284 25.40 8.73 19.27
C LEU A 284 24.49 8.39 20.46
N ASP A 285 23.37 9.10 20.62
CA ASP A 285 22.48 9.00 21.79
C ASP A 285 21.25 8.12 21.56
N CYS A 286 21.34 7.18 20.60
CA CYS A 286 20.21 6.31 20.25
C CYS A 286 19.97 5.15 21.20
N ASP A 287 20.90 4.87 22.11
CA ASP A 287 20.88 3.83 23.13
C ASP A 287 21.34 4.47 24.45
N GLN A 288 20.41 5.16 25.13
CA GLN A 288 20.74 5.94 26.33
C GLN A 288 20.90 5.05 27.56
N ASP A 289 20.17 3.95 27.61
CA ASP A 289 20.25 2.97 28.71
C ASP A 289 21.37 1.94 28.52
N LYS A 290 22.04 1.96 27.35
CA LYS A 290 23.21 1.12 26.98
C LYS A 290 22.94 -0.38 27.05
N ASP A 291 21.73 -0.77 26.68
CA ASP A 291 21.35 -2.18 26.56
C ASP A 291 21.78 -2.81 25.22
N GLY A 292 22.38 -2.01 24.33
CA GLY A 292 22.81 -2.39 22.96
C GLY A 292 21.69 -2.30 21.94
N ARG A 293 20.60 -1.63 22.27
CA ARG A 293 19.42 -1.46 21.44
C ARG A 293 19.00 0.00 21.37
N ALA A 294 18.54 0.43 20.23
CA ALA A 294 18.04 1.80 20.11
C ALA A 294 16.71 1.98 20.84
N ASP A 295 16.61 2.97 21.72
CA ASP A 295 15.49 3.25 22.63
C ASP A 295 14.13 3.36 21.91
N TYR A 296 14.11 3.83 20.67
CA TYR A 296 12.87 3.91 19.89
C TYR A 296 12.22 2.54 19.66
N LYS A 297 12.99 1.45 19.72
CA LYS A 297 12.50 0.07 19.61
C LYS A 297 11.80 -0.41 20.88
N ASP A 298 11.98 0.27 22.01
CA ASP A 298 11.36 -0.12 23.28
C ASP A 298 10.00 0.51 23.51
N ILE A 299 9.68 1.55 22.76
CA ILE A 299 8.37 2.21 22.77
C ILE A 299 7.25 1.17 22.55
N SER A 300 6.19 1.25 23.36
CA SER A 300 5.02 0.38 23.16
C SER A 300 4.31 0.66 21.82
N PRO A 301 3.60 -0.32 21.21
CA PRO A 301 2.85 -0.08 19.97
C PRO A 301 1.85 1.07 20.06
N VAL A 302 1.17 1.22 21.20
CA VAL A 302 0.25 2.33 21.45
C VAL A 302 1.00 3.65 21.60
N GLY A 303 2.15 3.65 22.28
CA GLY A 303 3.02 4.83 22.39
C GLY A 303 3.51 5.29 21.02
N ALA A 304 3.90 4.35 20.16
CA ALA A 304 4.37 4.62 18.80
C ALA A 304 3.35 5.37 17.94
N ILE A 305 2.04 5.10 18.10
CA ILE A 305 0.98 5.81 17.38
C ILE A 305 1.04 7.32 17.62
N PHE A 306 1.39 7.74 18.82
CA PHE A 306 1.45 9.14 19.19
C PHE A 306 2.84 9.73 18.99
N SER A 307 3.92 9.02 19.35
CA SER A 307 5.28 9.51 19.22
C SER A 307 5.71 9.71 17.77
N SER A 308 5.27 8.84 16.86
CA SER A 308 5.61 8.89 15.42
C SER A 308 5.19 10.17 14.68
N TRP A 309 4.54 11.11 15.35
CA TRP A 309 4.20 12.42 14.78
C TRP A 309 5.23 13.51 15.09
N GLY A 310 6.29 13.20 15.81
CA GLY A 310 7.28 14.19 16.22
C GLY A 310 8.61 13.57 16.66
N ASP A 311 8.92 12.34 16.24
CA ASP A 311 10.14 11.62 16.63
C ASP A 311 11.23 11.60 15.55
N ALA A 312 10.96 12.21 14.40
CA ALA A 312 11.95 12.28 13.33
C ALA A 312 13.17 13.13 13.74
N PRO A 313 14.41 12.65 13.51
CA PRO A 313 15.64 13.33 13.97
C PRO A 313 15.82 14.78 13.49
N GLU A 314 15.29 15.13 12.30
CA GLU A 314 15.33 16.50 11.77
C GLU A 314 14.05 17.30 12.12
N GLY A 315 13.21 16.80 13.00
CA GLY A 315 11.97 17.43 13.43
C GLY A 315 10.88 17.48 12.35
N LEU A 316 10.02 18.50 12.39
CA LEU A 316 8.85 18.62 11.52
C LEU A 316 9.19 18.54 10.02
N SER A 317 10.34 18.99 9.60
CA SER A 317 10.73 18.93 8.19
C SER A 317 10.93 17.50 7.70
N GLU A 318 11.42 16.61 8.56
CA GLU A 318 11.56 15.20 8.26
C GLU A 318 10.22 14.44 8.40
N GLU A 319 9.40 14.81 9.39
CA GLU A 319 8.06 14.26 9.56
C GLU A 319 7.18 14.42 8.30
N ILE A 320 7.24 15.59 7.66
CA ILE A 320 6.51 15.83 6.40
C ILE A 320 7.04 14.92 5.27
N LYS A 321 8.33 14.60 5.27
CA LYS A 321 8.94 13.69 4.28
C LYS A 321 8.47 12.23 4.45
N GLU A 322 7.93 11.84 5.60
CA GLU A 322 7.38 10.50 5.85
C GLU A 322 5.99 10.29 5.26
N LEU A 323 5.33 11.37 4.86
CA LEU A 323 4.05 11.28 4.19
C LEU A 323 4.21 10.69 2.79
N THR A 324 3.34 9.75 2.45
CA THR A 324 3.20 9.23 1.09
C THR A 324 1.91 9.73 0.47
N TYR A 325 1.95 9.99 -0.83
CA TYR A 325 0.85 10.57 -1.59
C TYR A 325 0.46 9.66 -2.73
N SER A 326 -0.83 9.42 -2.86
CA SER A 326 -1.45 8.68 -3.95
C SER A 326 -2.45 9.58 -4.67
N PHE A 327 -2.41 9.61 -5.98
CA PHE A 327 -3.36 10.32 -6.83
C PHE A 327 -3.89 9.35 -7.88
N GLY A 328 -5.20 9.34 -8.08
CA GLY A 328 -5.83 8.44 -9.04
C GLY A 328 -7.01 9.08 -9.76
N THR A 329 -7.29 8.56 -10.93
CA THR A 329 -8.49 8.85 -11.69
C THR A 329 -9.06 7.55 -12.26
N GLU A 330 -10.40 7.46 -12.24
CA GLU A 330 -11.16 6.34 -12.77
C GLU A 330 -12.29 6.87 -13.63
N TYR A 331 -12.32 6.50 -14.91
CA TYR A 331 -13.42 6.80 -15.81
C TYR A 331 -14.16 5.51 -16.15
N TRP A 332 -15.47 5.49 -15.94
CA TRP A 332 -16.36 4.41 -16.33
C TRP A 332 -17.22 4.82 -17.50
N TYR A 333 -17.29 3.95 -18.49
CA TYR A 333 -18.26 4.01 -19.58
C TYR A 333 -19.30 2.91 -19.41
N ASP A 334 -20.58 3.31 -19.40
CA ASP A 334 -21.76 2.45 -19.27
C ASP A 334 -21.72 1.50 -18.06
N LYS A 335 -20.99 1.87 -17.00
CA LYS A 335 -20.74 1.03 -15.82
C LYS A 335 -20.13 -0.35 -16.15
N GLN A 336 -19.68 -0.55 -17.39
CA GLN A 336 -19.14 -1.80 -17.91
C GLN A 336 -17.66 -1.75 -18.16
N PHE A 337 -17.15 -0.64 -18.71
CA PHE A 337 -15.74 -0.49 -19.06
C PHE A 337 -15.12 0.65 -18.26
N ALA A 338 -13.96 0.41 -17.65
CA ALA A 338 -13.22 1.43 -16.91
C ALA A 338 -11.79 1.60 -17.44
N VAL A 339 -11.34 2.85 -17.45
CA VAL A 339 -9.93 3.21 -17.65
C VAL A 339 -9.45 3.94 -16.40
N ARG A 340 -8.24 3.61 -15.95
CA ARG A 340 -7.65 4.16 -14.73
C ARG A 340 -6.23 4.63 -14.99
N ALA A 341 -5.87 5.69 -14.30
CA ALA A 341 -4.50 6.18 -14.22
C ALA A 341 -4.23 6.68 -12.82
N GLY A 342 -2.98 6.62 -12.38
CA GLY A 342 -2.59 7.09 -11.07
C GLY A 342 -1.09 7.40 -10.96
N TYR A 343 -0.75 8.03 -9.86
CA TYR A 343 0.61 8.37 -9.50
C TYR A 343 0.82 8.21 -7.99
N PHE A 344 1.91 7.54 -7.63
CA PHE A 344 2.36 7.38 -6.24
C PHE A 344 3.67 8.13 -6.04
N SER A 345 3.79 8.78 -4.87
CA SER A 345 4.98 9.53 -4.51
C SER A 345 5.37 9.32 -3.05
N GLU A 346 6.62 8.97 -2.84
CA GLU A 346 7.30 8.89 -1.56
C GLU A 346 8.58 9.73 -1.60
N HIS A 347 8.92 10.36 -0.48
CA HIS A 347 10.07 11.26 -0.44
C HIS A 347 11.39 10.50 -0.65
N ARG A 348 12.37 11.15 -1.32
CA ARG A 348 13.67 10.55 -1.66
C ARG A 348 14.41 9.95 -0.45
N GLN A 349 14.35 10.61 0.72
CA GLN A 349 15.00 10.16 1.95
C GLN A 349 14.21 9.10 2.72
N LYS A 350 12.98 8.78 2.34
CA LYS A 350 12.08 7.84 3.05
C LYS A 350 11.68 6.61 2.23
N GLY A 351 12.42 6.31 1.15
CA GLY A 351 12.19 5.12 0.30
C GLY A 351 12.21 5.41 -1.19
N ASN A 352 11.96 6.68 -1.61
CA ASN A 352 12.07 7.15 -3.00
C ASN A 352 11.21 6.37 -4.02
N ARG A 353 10.10 5.78 -3.60
CA ARG A 353 9.18 5.12 -4.53
C ARG A 353 8.34 6.15 -5.25
N LYS A 354 8.48 6.21 -6.55
CA LYS A 354 7.68 7.07 -7.43
C LYS A 354 7.35 6.30 -8.69
N PHE A 355 6.07 6.19 -9.00
CA PHE A 355 5.65 5.46 -10.18
C PHE A 355 4.30 5.96 -10.70
N PHE A 356 4.10 5.82 -12.00
CA PHE A 356 2.79 5.92 -12.63
C PHE A 356 2.12 4.55 -12.66
N THR A 357 0.81 4.55 -12.68
CA THR A 357 0.01 3.34 -12.82
C THR A 357 -1.06 3.54 -13.88
N VAL A 358 -1.38 2.48 -14.58
CA VAL A 358 -2.50 2.44 -15.53
C VAL A 358 -3.28 1.15 -15.34
N GLY A 359 -4.54 1.15 -15.67
CA GLY A 359 -5.36 -0.05 -15.58
C GLY A 359 -6.66 0.01 -16.34
N LEU A 360 -7.22 -1.17 -16.49
CA LEU A 360 -8.50 -1.40 -17.16
C LEU A 360 -9.43 -2.15 -16.22
N GLY A 361 -10.73 -1.90 -16.38
CA GLY A 361 -11.78 -2.64 -15.70
C GLY A 361 -12.86 -3.05 -16.68
N LEU A 362 -13.35 -4.26 -16.52
CA LEU A 362 -14.52 -4.78 -17.23
C LEU A 362 -15.52 -5.26 -16.21
N LYS A 363 -16.79 -4.94 -16.37
CA LYS A 363 -17.87 -5.44 -15.56
C LYS A 363 -18.98 -5.95 -16.49
N TYR A 364 -19.36 -7.20 -16.30
CA TYR A 364 -20.45 -7.81 -17.04
C TYR A 364 -21.33 -8.66 -16.11
N ASN A 365 -22.56 -8.26 -15.94
CA ASN A 365 -23.49 -8.88 -14.97
C ASN A 365 -22.88 -8.98 -13.58
N LEU A 366 -22.68 -10.20 -13.08
CA LEU A 366 -22.10 -10.47 -11.75
C LEU A 366 -20.58 -10.41 -11.73
N PHE A 367 -19.91 -10.44 -12.89
CA PHE A 367 -18.48 -10.56 -13.01
C PHE A 367 -17.80 -9.22 -13.22
N GLY A 368 -16.68 -9.02 -12.55
CA GLY A 368 -15.75 -7.91 -12.79
C GLY A 368 -14.34 -8.42 -12.97
N LEU A 369 -13.61 -7.83 -13.92
CA LEU A 369 -12.20 -8.08 -14.13
C LEU A 369 -11.47 -6.74 -14.06
N ASN A 370 -10.42 -6.67 -13.27
CA ASN A 370 -9.55 -5.52 -13.24
C ASN A 370 -8.11 -5.95 -13.52
N PHE A 371 -7.41 -5.10 -14.22
CA PHE A 371 -6.01 -5.24 -14.54
C PHE A 371 -5.28 -3.93 -14.22
N SER A 372 -4.07 -4.01 -13.67
CA SER A 372 -3.21 -2.85 -13.50
C SER A 372 -1.76 -3.15 -13.84
N TYR A 373 -1.07 -2.13 -14.26
CA TYR A 373 0.35 -2.15 -14.58
C TYR A 373 1.05 -0.94 -13.95
N LEU A 374 2.17 -1.20 -13.30
CA LEU A 374 3.00 -0.17 -12.68
C LEU A 374 4.15 0.18 -13.63
N VAL A 375 4.26 1.48 -13.94
CA VAL A 375 5.30 2.07 -14.79
C VAL A 375 6.27 2.82 -13.90
N PRO A 376 7.52 2.36 -13.74
CA PRO A 376 8.50 3.05 -12.92
C PRO A 376 8.89 4.41 -13.52
N THR A 377 9.15 5.40 -12.68
CA THR A 377 9.60 6.74 -13.11
C THR A 377 11.08 6.99 -12.85
N THR A 378 11.74 6.11 -12.10
CA THR A 378 13.14 6.25 -11.73
C THR A 378 14.00 5.27 -12.53
N SER A 379 15.21 5.69 -12.90
CA SER A 379 16.17 4.85 -13.63
C SER A 379 16.75 3.70 -12.76
N ARG A 380 16.57 3.77 -11.45
CA ARG A 380 16.95 2.68 -10.53
C ARG A 380 15.90 1.58 -10.60
N ARG A 381 16.33 0.36 -10.84
CA ARG A 381 15.44 -0.82 -10.80
C ARG A 381 14.85 -0.96 -9.38
N ASN A 382 13.54 -0.73 -9.29
CA ASN A 382 12.79 -1.02 -8.08
C ASN A 382 12.25 -2.46 -8.20
N PRO A 383 12.26 -3.28 -7.14
CA PRO A 383 11.62 -4.59 -7.13
C PRO A 383 10.14 -4.58 -7.54
N LEU A 384 9.47 -3.43 -7.40
CA LEU A 384 8.07 -3.23 -7.80
C LEU A 384 7.89 -2.93 -9.28
N ASP A 385 8.98 -2.66 -10.02
CA ASP A 385 8.91 -2.30 -11.43
C ASP A 385 8.22 -3.38 -12.25
N ASN A 386 7.37 -2.95 -13.18
CA ASN A 386 6.61 -3.83 -14.06
C ASN A 386 5.67 -4.80 -13.32
N THR A 387 5.21 -4.45 -12.12
CA THR A 387 4.22 -5.25 -11.39
C THR A 387 2.88 -5.24 -12.13
N LEU A 388 2.39 -6.44 -12.42
CA LEU A 388 1.07 -6.69 -12.98
C LEU A 388 0.14 -7.15 -11.86
N ARG A 389 -1.10 -6.66 -11.82
CA ARG A 389 -2.12 -7.16 -10.88
C ARG A 389 -3.36 -7.57 -11.66
N PHE A 390 -3.96 -8.67 -11.24
CA PHE A 390 -5.18 -9.21 -11.82
C PHE A 390 -6.19 -9.44 -10.71
N SER A 391 -7.36 -8.81 -10.80
CA SER A 391 -8.44 -8.99 -9.83
C SER A 391 -9.70 -9.46 -10.53
N MET A 392 -10.32 -10.50 -10.00
CA MET A 392 -11.63 -10.99 -10.39
C MET A 392 -12.62 -10.68 -9.26
N LEU A 393 -13.76 -10.12 -9.61
CA LEU A 393 -14.83 -9.76 -8.68
C LEU A 393 -16.12 -10.49 -9.03
N PHE A 394 -16.87 -10.85 -8.00
CA PHE A 394 -18.21 -11.45 -8.09
C PHE A 394 -19.14 -10.63 -7.20
N ASN A 395 -20.15 -10.01 -7.81
CA ASN A 395 -21.09 -9.11 -7.15
C ASN A 395 -22.51 -9.67 -7.24
N PHE A 396 -23.17 -9.85 -6.10
CA PHE A 396 -24.50 -10.44 -6.02
C PHE A 396 -25.48 -9.47 -5.36
N GLY A 397 -26.75 -9.53 -5.76
CA GLY A 397 -27.85 -8.82 -5.11
C GLY A 397 -27.74 -7.30 -5.21
N GLY A 398 -27.23 -6.76 -6.32
CA GLY A 398 -27.40 -5.36 -6.70
C GLY A 398 -28.89 -5.08 -6.95
N ALA A 399 -29.31 -3.80 -6.85
CA ALA A 399 -30.62 -3.41 -7.29
C ALA A 399 -30.82 -3.93 -8.72
N THR A 400 -31.74 -4.87 -8.89
CA THR A 400 -32.13 -5.34 -10.20
C THR A 400 -32.70 -4.16 -10.95
N ASP A 401 -32.08 -3.78 -12.08
CA ASP A 401 -32.75 -2.93 -13.04
C ASP A 401 -34.12 -3.59 -13.31
N PRO A 402 -35.23 -2.83 -13.23
CA PRO A 402 -36.52 -3.37 -13.61
C PRO A 402 -36.41 -3.82 -15.08
N GLN A 403 -36.74 -5.09 -15.33
CA GLN A 403 -36.83 -5.67 -16.65
C GLN A 403 -37.87 -4.95 -17.53
#